data_087846720885b0d0bb3c38d0d2763da4
#
_entry.id   087846720885b0d0bb3c38d0d2763da4
#
_cell.length_a   1.000
_cell.length_b   1.000
_cell.length_c   1.000
_cell.angle_alpha   90.00
_cell.angle_beta   90.00
_cell.angle_gamma   90.00
#
_symmetry.space_group_name_H-M   'P 1'
#
loop_
_entity.id
_entity.type
_entity.pdbx_description
1 polymer ?
#
loop_
_entity_poly.entity_id
_entity_poly.type
_entity_poly.pdbx_seq_one_letter_code
_entity_poly.pdbx_strand_id
1 'polypeptide(L)'
;SLSMPEARRRTGRKLSELDFNQPTQLYKDLSSLHPLLDYWKPLGRTMIVNSGAGGWFPPHKDQPMLTRDTFRVCAFISNNVTHDAYEWEMDGHRWPIKAGGVYYIDTRKTHRTHSWKDNSMHLVMNIPKTWENVVKLISATLNY
;
A
#
# COMPACT_ATOMS: atom_id res chain seq x y z
N SER A 1 -5.07 -11.91 5.02
CA SER A 1 -3.71 -12.35 4.61
C SER A 1 -2.86 -12.62 5.83
N LEU A 2 -1.94 -13.58 5.73
CA LEU A 2 -0.98 -13.85 6.82
C LEU A 2 0.02 -12.69 6.94
N SER A 3 0.40 -12.35 8.16
CA SER A 3 1.56 -11.48 8.39
C SER A 3 2.85 -12.17 7.93
N MET A 4 3.89 -11.39 7.63
CA MET A 4 5.20 -11.95 7.26
C MET A 4 5.79 -12.89 8.34
N PRO A 5 5.76 -12.54 9.64
CA PRO A 5 6.19 -13.45 10.68
C PRO A 5 5.40 -14.76 10.70
N GLU A 6 4.09 -14.69 10.54
CA GLU A 6 3.25 -15.88 10.51
C GLU A 6 3.51 -16.77 9.29
N ALA A 7 3.67 -16.17 8.11
CA ALA A 7 4.02 -16.90 6.89
C ALA A 7 5.38 -17.62 7.03
N ARG A 8 6.38 -16.94 7.60
CA ARG A 8 7.69 -17.52 7.89
C ARG A 8 7.58 -18.68 8.88
N ARG A 9 6.81 -18.50 9.95
CA ARG A 9 6.59 -19.55 10.96
C ARG A 9 5.93 -20.80 10.34
N ARG A 10 4.90 -20.63 9.50
CA ARG A 10 4.18 -21.75 8.87
C ARG A 10 4.99 -22.51 7.82
N THR A 11 5.80 -21.78 7.07
CA THR A 11 6.56 -22.38 5.95
C THR A 11 7.96 -22.84 6.33
N GLY A 12 8.50 -22.40 7.47
CA GLY A 12 9.89 -22.59 7.85
C GLY A 12 10.89 -21.85 6.95
N ARG A 13 10.39 -21.00 6.01
CA ARG A 13 11.22 -20.31 5.01
C ARG A 13 11.48 -18.87 5.40
N LYS A 14 12.66 -18.35 5.06
CA LYS A 14 12.99 -16.93 5.17
C LYS A 14 12.39 -16.18 3.98
N LEU A 15 11.06 -15.99 4.03
CA LEU A 15 10.32 -15.30 2.98
C LEU A 15 10.61 -13.79 2.96
N SER A 16 10.66 -13.22 1.76
CA SER A 16 10.66 -11.79 1.47
C SER A 16 9.32 -11.34 0.89
N GLU A 17 9.09 -10.05 0.76
CA GLU A 17 7.89 -9.52 0.08
C GLU A 17 7.83 -9.98 -1.40
N LEU A 18 8.98 -10.20 -2.04
CA LEU A 18 9.08 -10.60 -3.45
C LEU A 18 8.66 -12.04 -3.72
N ASP A 19 8.63 -12.88 -2.68
CA ASP A 19 8.20 -14.28 -2.81
C ASP A 19 6.68 -14.42 -3.03
N PHE A 20 5.92 -13.34 -2.80
CA PHE A 20 4.45 -13.33 -2.97
C PHE A 20 4.09 -12.86 -4.37
N ASN A 21 4.28 -13.72 -5.36
CA ASN A 21 4.11 -13.43 -6.78
C ASN A 21 3.00 -14.22 -7.48
N GLN A 22 2.22 -15.01 -6.71
CA GLN A 22 1.12 -15.77 -7.25
C GLN A 22 -0.21 -15.07 -6.99
N PRO A 23 -1.09 -14.93 -8.01
CA PRO A 23 -2.40 -14.35 -7.84
C PRO A 23 -3.25 -15.19 -6.88
N THR A 24 -3.93 -14.53 -5.96
CA THR A 24 -4.86 -15.16 -5.02
C THR A 24 -6.28 -15.18 -5.60
N GLN A 25 -7.22 -15.88 -4.94
CA GLN A 25 -8.63 -15.80 -5.31
C GLN A 25 -9.15 -14.37 -5.22
N LEU A 26 -8.77 -13.61 -4.18
CA LEU A 26 -9.14 -12.20 -4.04
C LEU A 26 -8.74 -11.35 -5.26
N TYR A 27 -7.56 -11.59 -5.84
CA TYR A 27 -7.15 -10.91 -7.08
C TYR A 27 -8.16 -11.18 -8.21
N LYS A 28 -8.59 -12.45 -8.39
CA LYS A 28 -9.54 -12.83 -9.43
C LYS A 28 -10.92 -12.20 -9.21
N ASP A 29 -11.35 -12.11 -7.96
CA ASP A 29 -12.67 -11.57 -7.59
C ASP A 29 -12.74 -10.04 -7.73
N LEU A 30 -11.61 -9.34 -7.64
CA LEU A 30 -11.52 -7.88 -7.69
C LEU A 30 -11.04 -7.38 -9.06
N SER A 31 -11.68 -7.82 -10.14
CA SER A 31 -11.32 -7.46 -11.51
C SER A 31 -11.33 -5.94 -11.78
N SER A 32 -12.12 -5.17 -11.03
CA SER A 32 -12.14 -3.71 -11.10
C SER A 32 -10.81 -3.04 -10.75
N LEU A 33 -9.92 -3.73 -10.01
CA LEU A 33 -8.58 -3.24 -9.68
C LEU A 33 -7.52 -3.62 -10.74
N HIS A 34 -7.83 -4.53 -11.66
CA HIS A 34 -6.86 -4.99 -12.67
C HIS A 34 -6.28 -3.85 -13.51
N PRO A 35 -7.05 -2.86 -14.01
CA PRO A 35 -6.47 -1.76 -14.79
C PRO A 35 -5.39 -0.98 -14.02
N LEU A 36 -5.56 -0.78 -12.71
CA LEU A 36 -4.57 -0.12 -11.87
C LEU A 36 -3.33 -1.00 -11.66
N LEU A 37 -3.54 -2.30 -11.44
CA LEU A 37 -2.45 -3.26 -11.26
C LEU A 37 -1.66 -3.46 -12.55
N ASP A 38 -2.33 -3.53 -13.70
CA ASP A 38 -1.70 -3.65 -15.02
C ASP A 38 -0.91 -2.38 -15.40
N TYR A 39 -1.42 -1.22 -15.02
CA TYR A 39 -0.74 0.05 -15.23
C TYR A 39 0.58 0.13 -14.47
N TRP A 40 0.58 -0.23 -13.18
CA TRP A 40 1.74 -0.10 -12.30
C TRP A 40 2.65 -1.32 -12.30
N LYS A 41 2.14 -2.51 -12.62
CA LYS A 41 2.85 -3.80 -12.59
C LYS A 41 3.60 -4.01 -11.26
N PRO A 42 2.89 -4.03 -10.12
CA PRO A 42 3.51 -4.12 -8.82
C PRO A 42 4.31 -5.40 -8.66
N LEU A 43 5.37 -5.32 -7.87
CA LEU A 43 6.29 -6.42 -7.60
C LEU A 43 6.02 -6.99 -6.20
N GLY A 44 5.96 -8.31 -6.10
CA GLY A 44 5.82 -9.01 -4.82
C GLY A 44 4.45 -8.82 -4.17
N ARG A 45 4.42 -8.74 -2.85
CA ARG A 45 3.18 -8.71 -2.09
C ARG A 45 2.37 -7.43 -2.32
N THR A 46 1.34 -7.55 -3.14
CA THR A 46 0.28 -6.55 -3.26
C THR A 46 -0.86 -6.95 -2.33
N MET A 47 -1.37 -6.02 -1.53
CA MET A 47 -2.35 -6.36 -0.51
C MET A 47 -3.37 -5.25 -0.27
N ILE A 48 -4.58 -5.65 0.09
CA ILE A 48 -5.56 -4.74 0.67
C ILE A 48 -5.39 -4.76 2.19
N VAL A 49 -5.14 -3.60 2.75
CA VAL A 49 -5.18 -3.36 4.20
C VAL A 49 -6.57 -2.87 4.53
N ASN A 50 -7.25 -3.56 5.45
CA ASN A 50 -8.53 -3.17 6.00
C ASN A 50 -8.35 -2.80 7.47
N SER A 51 -8.58 -1.54 7.81
CA SER A 51 -8.52 -1.03 9.17
C SER A 51 -9.93 -0.91 9.73
N GLY A 52 -10.15 -1.51 10.91
CA GLY A 52 -11.37 -1.34 11.69
C GLY A 52 -11.36 -0.04 12.50
N ALA A 53 -12.49 0.27 13.14
CA ALA A 53 -12.60 1.37 14.10
C ALA A 53 -11.59 1.19 15.24
N GLY A 54 -10.82 2.24 15.58
CA GLY A 54 -9.73 2.20 16.53
C GLY A 54 -8.46 1.52 15.97
N GLY A 55 -8.46 1.09 14.71
CA GLY A 55 -7.30 0.50 14.06
C GLY A 55 -6.16 1.49 13.99
N TRP A 56 -5.02 1.11 14.56
CA TRP A 56 -3.83 1.93 14.63
C TRP A 56 -2.61 1.17 14.14
N PHE A 57 -1.90 1.77 13.20
CA PHE A 57 -0.59 1.30 12.78
C PHE A 57 0.46 2.26 13.33
N PRO A 58 1.32 1.80 14.25
CA PRO A 58 2.24 2.68 14.98
C PRO A 58 3.26 3.36 14.06
N PRO A 59 3.87 4.48 14.50
CA PRO A 59 4.93 5.13 13.75
C PRO A 59 6.06 4.17 13.42
N HIS A 60 6.38 4.03 12.13
CA HIS A 60 7.45 3.16 11.63
C HIS A 60 8.00 3.66 10.30
N LYS A 61 9.08 3.04 9.86
CA LYS A 61 9.64 3.15 8.50
C LYS A 61 9.62 1.77 7.87
N ASP A 62 9.36 1.70 6.57
CA ASP A 62 9.48 0.43 5.86
C ASP A 62 10.93 -0.03 5.78
N GLN A 63 11.10 -1.34 5.68
CA GLN A 63 12.45 -1.93 5.64
C GLN A 63 13.19 -1.50 4.37
N PRO A 64 14.51 -1.20 4.47
CA PRO A 64 15.33 -0.75 3.33
C PRO A 64 15.32 -1.70 2.13
N MET A 65 15.17 -3.01 2.36
CA MET A 65 15.10 -4.01 1.27
C MET A 65 13.92 -3.78 0.32
N LEU A 66 12.79 -3.26 0.81
CA LEU A 66 11.63 -2.95 -0.01
C LEU A 66 11.77 -1.62 -0.73
N THR A 67 12.37 -0.64 -0.06
CA THR A 67 12.44 0.73 -0.56
C THR A 67 13.63 1.00 -1.48
N ARG A 68 14.60 0.07 -1.55
CA ARG A 68 15.75 0.21 -2.44
C ARG A 68 15.35 0.13 -3.92
N ASP A 69 14.61 -0.92 -4.27
CA ASP A 69 14.34 -1.27 -5.67
C ASP A 69 12.87 -0.98 -6.07
N THR A 70 12.07 -0.52 -5.11
CA THR A 70 10.65 -0.16 -5.32
C THR A 70 10.31 1.16 -4.66
N PHE A 71 9.22 1.78 -5.12
CA PHE A 71 8.51 2.82 -4.39
C PHE A 71 7.08 2.35 -4.10
N ARG A 72 6.43 2.99 -3.12
CA ARG A 72 5.09 2.57 -2.72
C ARG A 72 4.01 3.47 -3.31
N VAL A 73 2.99 2.83 -3.88
CA VAL A 73 1.76 3.49 -4.28
C VAL A 73 0.61 2.87 -3.49
N CYS A 74 -0.22 3.72 -2.90
CA CYS A 74 -1.42 3.32 -2.17
C CYS A 74 -2.66 3.89 -2.86
N ALA A 75 -3.66 3.04 -3.10
CA ALA A 75 -4.97 3.45 -3.61
C ALA A 75 -6.03 3.27 -2.51
N PHE A 76 -6.74 4.34 -2.16
CA PHE A 76 -7.75 4.31 -1.09
C PHE A 76 -9.11 3.97 -1.69
N ILE A 77 -9.56 2.73 -1.47
CA ILE A 77 -10.66 2.09 -2.19
C ILE A 77 -11.99 2.07 -1.40
N SER A 78 -11.99 2.53 -0.16
CA SER A 78 -13.19 2.56 0.69
C SER A 78 -13.71 3.98 0.87
N ASN A 79 -15.01 4.16 0.79
CA ASN A 79 -15.69 5.43 1.07
C ASN A 79 -15.55 5.89 2.54
N ASN A 80 -15.11 5.01 3.44
CA ASN A 80 -14.84 5.34 4.84
C ASN A 80 -13.48 6.04 5.03
N VAL A 81 -12.66 6.14 3.99
CA VAL A 81 -11.43 6.92 4.01
C VAL A 81 -11.78 8.39 3.73
N THR A 82 -12.14 9.09 4.78
CA THR A 82 -12.42 10.54 4.76
C THR A 82 -11.48 11.26 5.72
N HIS A 83 -11.34 12.56 5.55
CA HIS A 83 -10.49 13.38 6.43
C HIS A 83 -10.79 13.18 7.92
N ASP A 84 -12.07 13.00 8.29
CA ASP A 84 -12.48 12.87 9.69
C ASP A 84 -12.44 11.42 10.22
N ALA A 85 -12.37 10.45 9.32
CA ALA A 85 -12.49 9.05 9.68
C ALA A 85 -11.19 8.24 9.51
N TYR A 86 -10.22 8.78 8.80
CA TYR A 86 -8.94 8.11 8.55
C TYR A 86 -7.80 9.11 8.55
N GLU A 87 -6.74 8.80 9.27
CA GLU A 87 -5.54 9.60 9.35
C GLU A 87 -4.35 8.87 8.76
N TRP A 88 -3.64 9.56 7.88
CA TRP A 88 -2.30 9.20 7.45
C TRP A 88 -1.36 10.34 7.82
N GLU A 89 -0.39 10.04 8.66
CA GLU A 89 0.63 11.00 9.07
C GLU A 89 1.99 10.55 8.54
N MET A 90 2.79 11.49 8.06
CA MET A 90 4.15 11.26 7.63
C MET A 90 5.05 12.40 8.09
N ASP A 91 6.14 12.06 8.80
CA ASP A 91 7.06 13.00 9.45
C ASP A 91 6.35 14.08 10.30
N GLY A 92 5.32 13.67 11.05
CA GLY A 92 4.54 14.55 11.92
C GLY A 92 3.49 15.40 11.18
N HIS A 93 3.31 15.22 9.89
CA HIS A 93 2.35 15.97 9.09
C HIS A 93 1.23 15.05 8.62
N ARG A 94 -0.01 15.46 8.88
CA ARG A 94 -1.20 14.76 8.39
C ARG A 94 -1.39 15.03 6.91
N TRP A 95 -1.56 13.96 6.14
CA TRP A 95 -1.77 14.03 4.70
C TRP A 95 -3.26 14.00 4.35
N PRO A 96 -3.71 14.78 3.36
CA PRO A 96 -5.10 14.86 2.97
C PRO A 96 -5.53 13.66 2.11
N ILE A 97 -5.48 12.46 2.71
CA ILE A 97 -5.92 11.23 2.06
C ILE A 97 -7.45 11.20 1.94
N LYS A 98 -7.94 10.74 0.79
CA LYS A 98 -9.38 10.60 0.51
C LYS A 98 -9.69 9.35 -0.29
N ALA A 99 -10.93 8.87 -0.19
CA ALA A 99 -11.45 7.77 -1.01
C ALA A 99 -11.30 8.05 -2.50
N GLY A 100 -10.96 7.01 -3.28
CA GLY A 100 -10.67 7.11 -4.70
C GLY A 100 -9.30 7.70 -5.04
N GLY A 101 -8.57 8.23 -4.06
CA GLY A 101 -7.23 8.79 -4.27
C GLY A 101 -6.17 7.71 -4.44
N VAL A 102 -5.19 7.98 -5.31
CA VAL A 102 -3.99 7.16 -5.51
C VAL A 102 -2.79 8.03 -5.19
N TYR A 103 -1.95 7.56 -4.27
CA TYR A 103 -0.86 8.37 -3.72
C TYR A 103 0.47 7.64 -3.79
N TYR A 104 1.51 8.37 -4.17
CA TYR A 104 2.88 7.97 -3.87
C TYR A 104 3.15 8.21 -2.39
N ILE A 105 3.68 7.20 -1.71
CA ILE A 105 4.02 7.27 -0.29
C ILE A 105 5.50 6.97 -0.11
N ASP A 106 6.26 7.94 0.39
CA ASP A 106 7.67 7.73 0.75
C ASP A 106 7.79 7.04 2.11
N THR A 107 7.65 5.72 2.10
CA THR A 107 7.68 4.91 3.32
C THR A 107 9.06 4.79 3.97
N ARG A 108 10.09 5.45 3.43
CA ARG A 108 11.38 5.66 4.11
C ARG A 108 11.27 6.70 5.22
N LYS A 109 10.26 7.57 5.14
CA LYS A 109 9.90 8.51 6.18
C LYS A 109 9.07 7.84 7.26
N THR A 110 9.15 8.35 8.47
CA THR A 110 8.30 7.85 9.56
C THR A 110 6.84 8.13 9.23
N HIS A 111 6.03 7.08 9.25
CA HIS A 111 4.60 7.19 8.96
C HIS A 111 3.77 6.33 9.90
N ARG A 112 2.53 6.75 10.12
CA ARG A 112 1.53 6.04 10.92
C ARG A 112 0.14 6.21 10.32
N THR A 113 -0.78 5.32 10.68
CA THR A 113 -2.19 5.45 10.30
C THR A 113 -3.09 5.23 11.50
N HIS A 114 -4.24 5.87 11.49
CA HIS A 114 -5.30 5.62 12.45
C HIS A 114 -6.66 5.64 11.74
N SER A 115 -7.55 4.73 12.09
CA SER A 115 -8.91 4.66 11.57
C SER A 115 -9.92 4.79 12.70
N TRP A 116 -10.89 5.69 12.56
CA TRP A 116 -12.01 5.84 13.49
C TRP A 116 -13.27 5.11 13.02
N LYS A 117 -13.25 4.57 11.78
CA LYS A 117 -14.36 3.81 11.21
C LYS A 117 -13.92 2.42 10.75
N ASP A 118 -14.85 1.50 10.74
CA ASP A 118 -14.65 0.19 10.15
C ASP A 118 -14.50 0.27 8.62
N ASN A 119 -13.88 -0.77 8.07
CA ASN A 119 -13.72 -0.93 6.62
C ASN A 119 -13.00 0.24 5.93
N SER A 120 -12.05 0.88 6.61
CA SER A 120 -11.14 1.83 5.97
C SER A 120 -10.09 1.05 5.20
N MET A 121 -10.31 0.91 3.88
CA MET A 121 -9.50 0.03 3.04
C MET A 121 -8.62 0.79 2.07
N HIS A 122 -7.39 0.31 1.93
CA HIS A 122 -6.48 0.76 0.88
C HIS A 122 -5.67 -0.40 0.28
N LEU A 123 -5.42 -0.31 -1.00
CA LEU A 123 -4.54 -1.19 -1.75
C LEU A 123 -3.10 -0.68 -1.62
N VAL A 124 -2.19 -1.57 -1.26
CA VAL A 124 -0.75 -1.27 -1.14
C VAL A 124 -0.01 -2.00 -2.25
N MET A 125 0.75 -1.24 -3.04
CA MET A 125 1.54 -1.75 -4.16
C MET A 125 3.01 -1.35 -4.04
N ASN A 126 3.90 -2.30 -4.27
CA ASN A 126 5.34 -2.04 -4.40
C ASN A 126 5.66 -1.92 -5.90
N ILE A 127 6.00 -0.75 -6.36
CA ILE A 127 6.22 -0.47 -7.78
C ILE A 127 7.72 -0.51 -8.07
N PRO A 128 8.18 -1.34 -9.03
CA PRO A 128 9.60 -1.37 -9.42
C PRO A 128 10.08 0.01 -9.88
N LYS A 129 11.28 0.42 -9.45
CA LYS A 129 11.93 1.67 -9.88
C LYS A 129 12.53 1.56 -11.28
N THR A 130 11.72 1.13 -12.24
CA THR A 130 12.09 1.21 -13.66
C THR A 130 11.94 2.64 -14.15
N TRP A 131 12.66 2.99 -15.22
CA TRP A 131 12.50 4.29 -15.87
C TRP A 131 11.04 4.56 -16.27
N GLU A 132 10.36 3.56 -16.85
CA GLU A 132 8.93 3.65 -17.21
C GLU A 132 8.05 4.05 -16.03
N ASN A 133 8.20 3.38 -14.88
CA ASN A 133 7.40 3.65 -13.70
C ASN A 133 7.73 4.99 -13.04
N VAL A 134 8.99 5.42 -13.09
CA VAL A 134 9.39 6.76 -12.62
C VAL A 134 8.77 7.85 -13.50
N VAL A 135 8.79 7.69 -14.81
CA VAL A 135 8.14 8.62 -15.74
C VAL A 135 6.62 8.67 -15.51
N LYS A 136 5.97 7.52 -15.32
CA LYS A 136 4.53 7.47 -14.97
C LYS A 136 4.23 8.25 -13.68
N LEU A 137 5.06 8.07 -12.65
CA LEU A 137 4.90 8.78 -11.38
C LEU A 137 5.03 10.30 -11.56
N ILE A 138 6.07 10.75 -12.25
CA ILE A 138 6.30 12.18 -12.52
C ILE A 138 5.12 12.76 -13.32
N SER A 139 4.71 12.09 -14.39
CA SER A 139 3.60 12.56 -15.23
C SER A 139 2.28 12.65 -14.45
N ALA A 140 2.02 11.69 -13.56
CA ALA A 140 0.83 11.72 -12.71
C ALA A 140 0.86 12.87 -11.69
N THR A 141 2.04 13.27 -11.20
CA THR A 141 2.17 14.37 -10.22
C THR A 141 2.18 15.76 -10.84
N LEU A 142 2.57 15.89 -12.11
CA LEU A 142 2.60 17.18 -12.82
C LEU A 142 1.23 17.61 -13.38
N ASN A 143 0.27 16.70 -13.47
CA ASN A 143 -1.08 16.94 -13.98
C ASN A 143 -2.12 17.20 -12.87
N TYR A 144 -1.65 17.51 -11.66
CA TYR A 144 -2.50 17.89 -10.52
C TYR A 144 -2.43 19.37 -10.24
#